data_0130229e3a9d0858bfea33cd146ec60c
#
_entry.id   0130229e3a9d0858bfea33cd146ec60c
#
_cell.length_a   1.000
_cell.length_b   1.000
_cell.length_c   1.000
_cell.angle_alpha   90.00
_cell.angle_beta   90.00
_cell.angle_gamma   90.00
#
_symmetry.space_group_name_H-M   'P 1'
#
loop_
_entity.id
_entity.type
_entity.pdbx_description
1 polymer ?
#
loop_
_entity_poly.entity_id
_entity_poly.type
_entity_poly.pdbx_seq_one_letter_code
_entity_poly.pdbx_strand_id
1 'polypeptide(L)'
;MSDQLTIKDIAKYCGVGVSTVSRAINDDPGISPKTKERVLKVVKKFHYVPNNSARNLKMQESNTVALIVRGIDNIFFQSMLDGFQKELYRNGYDFLFHLVDEKSNVAISAIELAKEKRLKGVIILGGMMENPSEDLEQLAVPYVLCTVAHSMYTPTPNVNLVAIDDAMESFKAVKYLIDKG
;
A
#
# COMPACT_ATOMS: atom_id res chain seq x y z
N MET A 1 -7.74 -20.11 24.11
CA MET A 1 -7.54 -19.92 22.66
C MET A 1 -8.92 -19.72 22.08
N SER A 2 -9.27 -18.49 21.68
CA SER A 2 -10.56 -18.19 21.04
C SER A 2 -10.51 -18.74 19.62
N ASP A 3 -11.28 -19.76 19.31
CA ASP A 3 -11.47 -20.25 17.95
C ASP A 3 -12.06 -19.12 17.09
N GLN A 4 -11.23 -18.50 16.31
CA GLN A 4 -11.66 -17.45 15.39
C GLN A 4 -12.45 -18.11 14.25
N LEU A 5 -13.75 -17.79 14.15
CA LEU A 5 -14.65 -18.33 13.12
C LEU A 5 -14.06 -18.11 11.72
N THR A 6 -14.06 -19.17 10.94
CA THR A 6 -13.57 -19.16 9.55
C THR A 6 -14.71 -19.01 8.55
N ILE A 7 -14.38 -18.70 7.30
CA ILE A 7 -15.38 -18.65 6.20
C ILE A 7 -16.07 -20.01 6.00
N LYS A 8 -15.39 -21.11 6.32
CA LYS A 8 -15.98 -22.46 6.28
C LYS A 8 -17.06 -22.65 7.32
N ASP A 9 -16.89 -22.07 8.49
CA ASP A 9 -17.90 -22.12 9.56
C ASP A 9 -19.12 -21.29 9.18
N ILE A 10 -18.92 -20.08 8.64
CA ILE A 10 -20.03 -19.27 8.12
C ILE A 10 -20.79 -20.02 7.01
N ALA A 11 -20.10 -20.68 6.08
CA ALA A 11 -20.70 -21.48 5.04
C ALA A 11 -21.57 -22.60 5.60
N LYS A 12 -21.07 -23.30 6.62
CA LYS A 12 -21.78 -24.35 7.34
C LYS A 12 -23.03 -23.82 8.04
N TYR A 13 -22.94 -22.68 8.74
CA TYR A 13 -24.10 -22.03 9.39
C TYR A 13 -25.17 -21.58 8.40
N CYS A 14 -24.76 -21.15 7.20
CA CYS A 14 -25.68 -20.71 6.15
C CYS A 14 -26.22 -21.88 5.29
N GLY A 15 -25.67 -23.08 5.41
CA GLY A 15 -26.04 -24.21 4.53
C GLY A 15 -25.71 -23.94 3.06
N VAL A 16 -24.60 -23.27 2.78
CA VAL A 16 -24.14 -22.91 1.42
C VAL A 16 -22.67 -23.21 1.23
N GLY A 17 -22.17 -23.17 0.00
CA GLY A 17 -20.75 -23.33 -0.29
C GLY A 17 -19.93 -22.10 0.13
N VAL A 18 -18.63 -22.30 0.40
CA VAL A 18 -17.68 -21.22 0.72
C VAL A 18 -17.65 -20.15 -0.36
N SER A 19 -17.72 -20.54 -1.63
CA SER A 19 -17.81 -19.63 -2.78
C SER A 19 -19.04 -18.74 -2.73
N THR A 20 -20.19 -19.29 -2.29
CA THR A 20 -21.43 -18.53 -2.13
C THR A 20 -21.32 -17.49 -1.00
N VAL A 21 -20.69 -17.86 0.13
CA VAL A 21 -20.42 -16.91 1.22
C VAL A 21 -19.49 -15.79 0.73
N SER A 22 -18.42 -16.14 0.03
CA SER A 22 -17.47 -15.16 -0.53
C SER A 22 -18.16 -14.19 -1.49
N ARG A 23 -19.01 -14.68 -2.41
CA ARG A 23 -19.78 -13.83 -3.33
C ARG A 23 -20.74 -12.91 -2.59
N ALA A 24 -21.43 -13.41 -1.56
CA ALA A 24 -22.36 -12.62 -0.76
C ALA A 24 -21.69 -11.45 -0.04
N ILE A 25 -20.49 -11.70 0.53
CA ILE A 25 -19.70 -10.68 1.23
C ILE A 25 -19.15 -9.62 0.25
N ASN A 26 -18.78 -10.04 -0.98
CA ASN A 26 -18.21 -9.16 -1.99
C ASN A 26 -19.22 -8.50 -2.92
N ASP A 27 -20.52 -8.60 -2.65
CA ASP A 27 -21.58 -8.02 -3.44
C ASP A 27 -21.60 -8.47 -4.91
N ASP A 28 -21.27 -9.73 -5.15
CA ASP A 28 -21.23 -10.31 -6.49
C ASP A 28 -22.65 -10.35 -7.10
N PRO A 29 -22.85 -9.81 -8.34
CA PRO A 29 -24.17 -9.76 -8.97
C PRO A 29 -24.73 -11.16 -9.31
N GLY A 30 -23.91 -12.20 -9.32
CA GLY A 30 -24.34 -13.57 -9.58
C GLY A 30 -24.99 -14.27 -8.39
N ILE A 31 -25.21 -13.59 -7.25
CA ILE A 31 -25.88 -14.17 -6.08
C ILE A 31 -27.32 -13.66 -5.92
N SER A 32 -28.25 -14.55 -5.57
CA SER A 32 -29.63 -14.13 -5.34
C SER A 32 -29.72 -13.20 -4.11
N PRO A 33 -30.59 -12.15 -4.15
CA PRO A 33 -30.78 -11.24 -3.02
C PRO A 33 -31.13 -11.96 -1.72
N LYS A 34 -31.96 -12.99 -1.79
CA LYS A 34 -32.37 -13.81 -0.65
C LYS A 34 -31.18 -14.56 -0.01
N THR A 35 -30.30 -15.12 -0.82
CA THR A 35 -29.10 -15.82 -0.31
C THR A 35 -28.09 -14.84 0.27
N LYS A 36 -27.88 -13.69 -0.38
CA LYS A 36 -27.01 -12.62 0.10
C LYS A 36 -27.46 -12.13 1.48
N GLU A 37 -28.74 -11.79 1.61
CA GLU A 37 -29.30 -11.32 2.90
C GLU A 37 -29.10 -12.36 4.02
N ARG A 38 -29.35 -13.65 3.75
CA ARG A 38 -29.16 -14.74 4.71
C ARG A 38 -27.71 -14.82 5.17
N VAL A 39 -26.76 -14.76 4.25
CA VAL A 39 -25.33 -14.82 4.58
C VAL A 39 -24.90 -13.60 5.39
N LEU A 40 -25.30 -12.39 4.98
CA LEU A 40 -24.93 -11.16 5.67
C LEU A 40 -25.51 -11.08 7.09
N LYS A 41 -26.71 -11.63 7.33
CA LYS A 41 -27.27 -11.77 8.69
C LYS A 41 -26.39 -12.64 9.57
N VAL A 42 -25.87 -13.76 9.06
CA VAL A 42 -25.00 -14.67 9.80
C VAL A 42 -23.63 -14.01 10.05
N VAL A 43 -23.03 -13.38 9.04
CA VAL A 43 -21.77 -12.62 9.15
C VAL A 43 -21.89 -11.57 10.27
N LYS A 44 -22.97 -10.79 10.27
CA LYS A 44 -23.24 -9.76 11.30
C LYS A 44 -23.46 -10.36 12.69
N LYS A 45 -24.22 -11.45 12.78
CA LYS A 45 -24.52 -12.15 14.04
C LYS A 45 -23.26 -12.63 14.75
N PHE A 46 -22.30 -13.15 13.99
CA PHE A 46 -21.07 -13.72 14.55
C PHE A 46 -19.88 -12.75 14.52
N HIS A 47 -20.11 -11.48 14.14
CA HIS A 47 -19.05 -10.47 13.97
C HIS A 47 -17.88 -11.00 13.14
N TYR A 48 -18.20 -11.83 12.12
CA TYR A 48 -17.18 -12.42 11.27
C TYR A 48 -16.50 -11.35 10.42
N VAL A 49 -15.19 -11.25 10.56
CA VAL A 49 -14.35 -10.38 9.72
C VAL A 49 -13.65 -11.26 8.69
N PRO A 50 -13.85 -11.01 7.38
CA PRO A 50 -13.14 -11.73 6.34
C PRO A 50 -11.62 -11.64 6.52
N ASN A 51 -10.95 -12.78 6.49
CA ASN A 51 -9.49 -12.78 6.52
C ASN A 51 -8.94 -12.45 5.14
N ASN A 52 -8.53 -11.20 4.95
CA ASN A 52 -7.98 -10.71 3.69
C ASN A 52 -6.67 -11.43 3.32
N SER A 53 -5.89 -11.90 4.30
CA SER A 53 -4.68 -12.68 4.03
C SER A 53 -4.98 -14.03 3.35
N ALA A 54 -6.07 -14.72 3.78
CA ALA A 54 -6.53 -15.95 3.13
C ALA A 54 -7.13 -15.71 1.73
N ARG A 55 -7.72 -14.53 1.52
CA ARG A 55 -8.21 -14.08 0.20
C ARG A 55 -7.05 -13.78 -0.75
N ASN A 56 -6.03 -13.07 -0.29
CA ASN A 56 -4.84 -12.72 -1.06
C ASN A 56 -4.03 -13.97 -1.46
N LEU A 57 -4.05 -15.04 -0.66
CA LEU A 57 -3.48 -16.33 -1.01
C LEU A 57 -4.17 -16.99 -2.21
N LYS A 58 -5.44 -16.70 -2.45
CA LYS A 58 -6.25 -17.28 -3.53
C LYS A 58 -6.30 -16.42 -4.79
N MET A 59 -6.03 -15.13 -4.68
CA MET A 59 -5.89 -14.22 -5.81
C MET A 59 -4.44 -14.26 -6.31
N GLN A 60 -4.25 -14.49 -7.60
CA GLN A 60 -2.92 -14.47 -8.24
C GLN A 60 -2.25 -13.09 -8.13
N GLU A 61 -3.01 -12.01 -7.93
CA GLU A 61 -2.53 -10.65 -7.75
C GLU A 61 -3.23 -9.96 -6.57
N SER A 62 -2.46 -9.25 -5.75
CA SER A 62 -2.98 -8.34 -4.73
C SER A 62 -3.29 -6.98 -5.38
N ASN A 63 -4.32 -6.28 -4.88
CA ASN A 63 -4.62 -4.90 -5.29
C ASN A 63 -4.02 -3.88 -4.29
N THR A 64 -3.03 -4.29 -3.52
CA THR A 64 -2.44 -3.49 -2.45
C THR A 64 -1.23 -2.71 -2.96
N VAL A 65 -1.22 -1.41 -2.72
CA VAL A 65 -0.05 -0.54 -2.88
C VAL A 65 0.54 -0.25 -1.51
N ALA A 66 1.83 -0.50 -1.34
CA ALA A 66 2.52 -0.15 -0.11
C ALA A 66 3.13 1.25 -0.19
N LEU A 67 2.98 2.00 0.90
CA LEU A 67 3.76 3.20 1.17
C LEU A 67 4.81 2.85 2.22
N ILE A 68 6.06 2.88 1.81
CA ILE A 68 7.22 2.61 2.65
C ILE A 68 7.82 3.96 3.05
N VAL A 69 7.89 4.21 4.36
CA VAL A 69 8.39 5.47 4.91
C VAL A 69 9.62 5.21 5.77
N ARG A 70 10.69 5.94 5.50
CA ARG A 70 11.88 5.95 6.33
C ARG A 70 11.89 7.18 7.23
N GLY A 71 11.89 6.96 8.55
CA GLY A 71 11.87 8.05 9.53
C GLY A 71 10.46 8.64 9.74
N ILE A 72 9.80 8.24 10.82
CA ILE A 72 8.41 8.64 11.10
C ILE A 72 8.27 10.06 11.67
N ASP A 73 9.33 10.60 12.24
CA ASP A 73 9.28 11.86 13.01
C ASP A 73 9.16 13.12 12.13
N ASN A 74 9.15 12.95 10.82
CA ASN A 74 9.01 14.07 9.90
C ASN A 74 7.52 14.40 9.68
N ILE A 75 7.05 15.50 10.30
CA ILE A 75 5.69 16.03 10.16
C ILE A 75 5.32 16.29 8.68
N PHE A 76 6.29 16.58 7.84
CA PHE A 76 6.10 16.75 6.40
C PHE A 76 5.51 15.48 5.75
N PHE A 77 5.98 14.30 6.14
CA PHE A 77 5.44 13.04 5.61
C PHE A 77 4.02 12.76 6.08
N GLN A 78 3.66 13.20 7.30
CA GLN A 78 2.31 12.98 7.82
C GLN A 78 1.25 13.69 6.96
N SER A 79 1.54 14.89 6.47
CA SER A 79 0.61 15.63 5.60
C SER A 79 0.36 14.93 4.26
N MET A 80 1.31 14.14 3.78
CA MET A 80 1.22 13.40 2.52
C MET A 80 0.47 12.08 2.66
N LEU A 81 0.50 11.44 3.84
CA LEU A 81 -0.12 10.14 4.09
C LEU A 81 -1.61 10.13 3.76
N ASP A 82 -2.33 11.13 4.24
CA ASP A 82 -3.77 11.28 4.00
C ASP A 82 -4.10 11.42 2.50
N GLY A 83 -3.26 12.15 1.78
CA GLY A 83 -3.38 12.30 0.32
C GLY A 83 -3.19 10.98 -0.42
N PHE A 84 -2.13 10.23 -0.10
CA PHE A 84 -1.87 8.92 -0.70
C PHE A 84 -3.01 7.94 -0.43
N GLN A 85 -3.44 7.85 0.82
CA GLN A 85 -4.50 6.94 1.21
C GLN A 85 -5.81 7.25 0.48
N LYS A 86 -6.24 8.51 0.45
CA LYS A 86 -7.48 8.92 -0.23
C LYS A 86 -7.45 8.62 -1.71
N GLU A 87 -6.32 8.92 -2.37
CA GLU A 87 -6.22 8.72 -3.81
C GLU A 87 -6.15 7.24 -4.19
N LEU A 88 -5.43 6.42 -3.44
CA LEU A 88 -5.41 4.98 -3.64
C LEU A 88 -6.80 4.37 -3.46
N TYR A 89 -7.53 4.75 -2.40
CA TYR A 89 -8.90 4.30 -2.16
C TYR A 89 -9.85 4.68 -3.30
N ARG A 90 -9.78 5.92 -3.81
CA ARG A 90 -10.61 6.39 -4.92
C ARG A 90 -10.40 5.55 -6.19
N ASN A 91 -9.19 5.06 -6.39
CA ASN A 91 -8.82 4.23 -7.54
C ASN A 91 -8.96 2.72 -7.26
N GLY A 92 -9.57 2.33 -6.14
CA GLY A 92 -9.86 0.94 -5.80
C GLY A 92 -8.65 0.12 -5.34
N TYR A 93 -7.57 0.77 -4.89
CA TYR A 93 -6.41 0.11 -4.32
C TYR A 93 -6.51 0.01 -2.80
N ASP A 94 -6.05 -1.10 -2.25
CA ASP A 94 -5.79 -1.24 -0.83
C ASP A 94 -4.49 -0.53 -0.48
N PHE A 95 -4.44 0.09 0.70
CA PHE A 95 -3.28 0.83 1.20
C PHE A 95 -2.59 0.07 2.33
N LEU A 96 -1.29 -0.14 2.20
CA LEU A 96 -0.43 -0.71 3.24
C LEU A 96 0.63 0.31 3.64
N PHE A 97 0.63 0.73 4.90
CA PHE A 97 1.69 1.55 5.46
C PHE A 97 2.78 0.67 6.08
N HIS A 98 4.03 0.92 5.72
CA HIS A 98 5.19 0.21 6.25
C HIS A 98 6.30 1.17 6.64
N LEU A 99 6.64 1.15 7.92
CA LEU A 99 7.71 1.96 8.47
C LEU A 99 9.02 1.19 8.43
N VAL A 100 10.07 1.84 7.94
CA VAL A 100 11.43 1.29 7.92
C VAL A 100 12.31 2.10 8.86
N ASP A 101 13.09 1.39 9.66
CA ASP A 101 14.08 2.01 10.56
C ASP A 101 15.12 2.81 9.77
N GLU A 102 15.59 3.92 10.33
CA GLU A 102 16.57 4.80 9.68
C GLU A 102 17.87 4.12 9.26
N LYS A 103 18.25 3.06 9.96
CA LYS A 103 19.49 2.29 9.69
C LYS A 103 19.27 1.17 8.68
N SER A 104 18.03 0.84 8.36
CA SER A 104 17.70 -0.25 7.46
C SER A 104 17.79 0.16 5.99
N ASN A 105 18.12 -0.80 5.13
CA ASN A 105 18.11 -0.59 3.69
C ASN A 105 16.65 -0.65 3.18
N VAL A 106 16.15 0.51 2.72
CA VAL A 106 14.77 0.67 2.23
C VAL A 106 14.49 -0.20 1.01
N ALA A 107 15.47 -0.38 0.12
CA ALA A 107 15.30 -1.18 -1.10
C ALA A 107 15.09 -2.65 -0.75
N ILE A 108 15.89 -3.20 0.16
CA ILE A 108 15.73 -4.59 0.63
C ILE A 108 14.35 -4.77 1.26
N SER A 109 13.95 -3.85 2.15
CA SER A 109 12.63 -3.89 2.78
C SER A 109 11.49 -3.83 1.76
N ALA A 110 11.62 -3.02 0.71
CA ALA A 110 10.64 -2.91 -0.36
C ALA A 110 10.51 -4.22 -1.15
N ILE A 111 11.64 -4.84 -1.51
CA ILE A 111 11.69 -6.10 -2.26
C ILE A 111 11.07 -7.23 -1.44
N GLU A 112 11.44 -7.36 -0.17
CA GLU A 112 10.90 -8.38 0.73
C GLU A 112 9.40 -8.22 0.94
N LEU A 113 8.96 -6.99 1.23
CA LEU A 113 7.55 -6.68 1.44
C LEU A 113 6.73 -6.93 0.16
N ALA A 114 7.24 -6.55 -1.00
CA ALA A 114 6.57 -6.79 -2.28
C ALA A 114 6.36 -8.27 -2.56
N LYS A 115 7.37 -9.10 -2.28
CA LYS A 115 7.30 -10.57 -2.43
C LYS A 115 6.32 -11.17 -1.41
N GLU A 116 6.45 -10.81 -0.13
CA GLU A 116 5.62 -11.36 0.95
C GLU A 116 4.13 -11.02 0.78
N LYS A 117 3.83 -9.78 0.47
CA LYS A 117 2.44 -9.28 0.37
C LYS A 117 1.89 -9.31 -1.05
N ARG A 118 2.69 -9.70 -2.06
CA ARG A 118 2.31 -9.71 -3.48
C ARG A 118 1.74 -8.35 -3.92
N LEU A 119 2.46 -7.30 -3.62
CA LEU A 119 2.01 -5.93 -3.85
C LEU A 119 1.75 -5.63 -5.33
N LYS A 120 0.82 -4.72 -5.60
CA LYS A 120 0.57 -4.16 -6.93
C LYS A 120 1.57 -3.08 -7.30
N GLY A 121 2.09 -2.36 -6.31
CA GLY A 121 3.08 -1.31 -6.48
C GLY A 121 3.61 -0.83 -5.13
N VAL A 122 4.67 -0.03 -5.19
CA VAL A 122 5.34 0.52 -4.01
C VAL A 122 5.59 2.01 -4.19
N ILE A 123 5.28 2.80 -3.17
CA ILE A 123 5.66 4.21 -3.04
C ILE A 123 6.71 4.26 -1.93
N ILE A 124 7.89 4.79 -2.23
CA ILE A 124 8.96 4.96 -1.25
C ILE A 124 9.07 6.44 -0.93
N LEU A 125 8.84 6.80 0.34
CA LEU A 125 8.81 8.16 0.82
C LEU A 125 10.02 8.43 1.72
N GLY A 126 10.88 9.32 1.25
CA GLY A 126 12.16 9.61 1.91
C GLY A 126 13.16 8.46 1.80
N GLY A 127 14.30 8.66 2.39
CA GLY A 127 15.39 7.70 2.38
C GLY A 127 16.56 8.12 1.50
N MET A 128 17.74 7.59 1.81
CA MET A 128 18.91 7.70 0.94
C MET A 128 19.14 6.35 0.27
N MET A 129 19.22 6.36 -1.03
CA MET A 129 19.70 5.26 -1.86
C MET A 129 20.86 5.79 -2.68
N GLU A 130 21.97 5.09 -2.68
CA GLU A 130 23.14 5.50 -3.46
C GLU A 130 22.90 5.24 -4.96
N ASN A 131 22.34 4.07 -5.29
CA ASN A 131 22.02 3.66 -6.65
C ASN A 131 20.61 3.05 -6.73
N PRO A 132 19.53 3.86 -6.76
CA PRO A 132 18.16 3.33 -6.72
C PRO A 132 17.82 2.36 -7.84
N SER A 133 18.40 2.54 -9.02
CA SER A 133 18.18 1.64 -10.15
C SER A 133 18.75 0.25 -9.91
N GLU A 134 19.94 0.16 -9.33
CA GLU A 134 20.57 -1.12 -8.96
C GLU A 134 19.92 -1.71 -7.72
N ASP A 135 19.69 -0.89 -6.69
CA ASP A 135 19.10 -1.30 -5.43
C ASP A 135 17.68 -1.87 -5.61
N LEU A 136 16.90 -1.32 -6.54
CA LEU A 136 15.53 -1.71 -6.83
C LEU A 136 15.35 -2.59 -8.07
N GLU A 137 16.45 -3.02 -8.71
CA GLU A 137 16.41 -3.88 -9.91
C GLU A 137 15.60 -5.17 -9.67
N GLN A 138 15.69 -5.72 -8.46
CA GLN A 138 14.97 -6.93 -8.08
C GLN A 138 13.50 -6.70 -7.68
N LEU A 139 13.05 -5.45 -7.66
CA LEU A 139 11.66 -5.12 -7.34
C LEU A 139 10.78 -5.40 -8.56
N ALA A 140 10.04 -6.50 -8.52
CA ALA A 140 9.23 -7.00 -9.63
C ALA A 140 7.89 -6.25 -9.84
N VAL A 141 7.66 -5.14 -9.13
CA VAL A 141 6.42 -4.34 -9.21
C VAL A 141 6.74 -2.88 -9.51
N PRO A 142 5.82 -2.13 -10.12
CA PRO A 142 6.00 -0.70 -10.33
C PRO A 142 6.27 0.04 -9.03
N TYR A 143 7.16 1.04 -9.07
CA TYR A 143 7.47 1.86 -7.90
C TYR A 143 7.64 3.33 -8.24
N VAL A 144 7.47 4.17 -7.24
CA VAL A 144 7.69 5.61 -7.29
C VAL A 144 8.53 6.02 -6.08
N LEU A 145 9.58 6.79 -6.32
CA LEU A 145 10.37 7.45 -5.29
C LEU A 145 9.81 8.85 -5.04
N CYS A 146 9.53 9.19 -3.79
CA CYS A 146 9.01 10.50 -3.41
C CYS A 146 9.97 11.20 -2.45
N THR A 147 10.16 12.50 -2.63
CA THR A 147 10.97 13.37 -1.75
C THR A 147 12.46 12.99 -1.68
N VAL A 148 12.98 12.47 -2.76
CA VAL A 148 14.41 12.22 -2.91
C VAL A 148 15.01 13.34 -3.77
N ALA A 149 16.16 13.89 -3.34
CA ALA A 149 16.80 15.00 -4.05
C ALA A 149 17.17 14.61 -5.48
N HIS A 150 16.70 15.38 -6.46
CA HIS A 150 16.93 15.14 -7.88
C HIS A 150 18.42 15.10 -8.28
N SER A 151 19.27 15.83 -7.55
CA SER A 151 20.72 15.88 -7.82
C SER A 151 21.47 14.60 -7.47
N MET A 152 20.84 13.69 -6.72
CA MET A 152 21.46 12.43 -6.31
C MET A 152 21.24 11.30 -7.30
N TYR A 153 20.33 11.46 -8.28
CA TYR A 153 19.98 10.39 -9.20
C TYR A 153 20.09 10.83 -10.64
N THR A 154 20.90 10.11 -11.38
CA THR A 154 20.86 10.19 -12.83
C THR A 154 19.50 9.67 -13.29
N PRO A 155 18.74 10.41 -14.12
CA PRO A 155 17.48 9.93 -14.65
C PRO A 155 17.70 8.57 -15.34
N THR A 156 17.20 7.51 -14.76
CA THR A 156 17.22 6.17 -15.37
C THR A 156 15.84 5.87 -15.94
N PRO A 157 15.76 5.22 -17.11
CA PRO A 157 14.50 5.03 -17.84
C PRO A 157 13.38 4.34 -17.06
N ASN A 158 13.72 3.68 -15.95
CA ASN A 158 12.76 2.87 -15.17
C ASN A 158 12.50 3.42 -13.76
N VAL A 159 13.02 4.60 -13.42
CA VAL A 159 12.82 5.21 -12.10
C VAL A 159 11.79 6.33 -12.20
N ASN A 160 10.64 6.17 -11.57
CA ASN A 160 9.67 7.23 -11.42
C ASN A 160 9.99 8.01 -10.15
N LEU A 161 10.31 9.30 -10.30
CA LEU A 161 10.68 10.19 -9.20
C LEU A 161 9.69 11.36 -9.12
N VAL A 162 9.20 11.63 -7.91
CA VAL A 162 8.44 12.84 -7.58
C VAL A 162 9.20 13.59 -6.48
N ALA A 163 9.83 14.69 -6.84
CA ALA A 163 10.64 15.50 -5.91
C ALA A 163 10.58 16.98 -6.26
N ILE A 164 10.96 17.82 -5.31
CA ILE A 164 11.23 19.25 -5.49
C ILE A 164 12.74 19.40 -5.68
N ASP A 165 13.16 20.34 -6.51
CA ASP A 165 14.56 20.73 -6.58
C ASP A 165 14.92 21.63 -5.38
N ASP A 166 15.23 20.98 -4.26
CA ASP A 166 15.51 21.66 -2.99
C ASP A 166 16.69 22.63 -3.10
N ALA A 167 17.67 22.34 -3.93
CA ALA A 167 18.82 23.21 -4.15
C ALA A 167 18.39 24.51 -4.85
N MET A 168 17.60 24.40 -5.91
CA MET A 168 17.09 25.55 -6.64
C MET A 168 16.11 26.38 -5.78
N GLU A 169 15.22 25.72 -5.04
CA GLU A 169 14.26 26.43 -4.18
C GLU A 169 14.96 27.12 -2.98
N SER A 170 15.98 26.51 -2.40
CA SER A 170 16.82 27.13 -1.38
C SER A 170 17.59 28.32 -1.93
N PHE A 171 18.16 28.21 -3.13
CA PHE A 171 18.81 29.33 -3.82
C PHE A 171 17.84 30.49 -4.02
N LYS A 172 16.62 30.24 -4.49
CA LYS A 172 15.59 31.28 -4.68
C LYS A 172 15.24 31.96 -3.36
N ALA A 173 15.10 31.21 -2.28
CA ALA A 173 14.79 31.74 -0.96
C ALA A 173 15.90 32.68 -0.45
N VAL A 174 17.16 32.23 -0.52
CA VAL A 174 18.33 33.05 -0.11
C VAL A 174 18.46 34.29 -0.99
N LYS A 175 18.33 34.16 -2.31
CA LYS A 175 18.38 35.27 -3.24
C LYS A 175 17.28 36.30 -2.92
N TYR A 176 16.06 35.88 -2.65
CA TYR A 176 14.97 36.76 -2.27
C TYR A 176 15.31 37.59 -1.01
N LEU A 177 15.93 36.97 -0.01
CA LEU A 177 16.37 37.71 1.21
C LEU A 177 17.44 38.73 0.89
N ILE A 178 18.44 38.40 0.08
CA ILE A 178 19.51 39.31 -0.33
C ILE A 178 18.94 40.51 -1.11
N ASP A 179 17.99 40.26 -2.02
CA ASP A 179 17.36 41.31 -2.84
C ASP A 179 16.47 42.24 -2.00
N LYS A 180 16.09 41.86 -0.79
CA LYS A 180 15.28 42.67 0.14
C LYS A 180 16.09 43.43 1.18
N GLY A 181 17.37 43.12 1.35
CA GLY A 181 18.27 43.77 2.34
C GLY A 181 18.20 43.01 3.66
#